data_530781079b5477c04ec26c5e797fdf1d
#
_entry.id   530781079b5477c04ec26c5e797fdf1d
#
_cell.length_a   1.000
_cell.length_b   1.000
_cell.length_c   1.000
_cell.angle_alpha   90.00
_cell.angle_beta   90.00
_cell.angle_gamma   90.00
#
_symmetry.space_group_name_H-M   'P 1'
#
loop_
_entity.id
_entity.type
_entity.pdbx_description
1 polymer ?
#
loop_
_entity_poly.entity_id
_entity_poly.type
_entity_poly.pdbx_seq_one_letter_code
_entity_poly.pdbx_strand_id
1 'polypeptide(L)'
;ILGGQLANVHSREILRWDVAISAGRFAYVGPDASYCIGPETKVLRWSGYVIPGLCDGHMHVESSMLTPAEFARAVIPHGTTTMFTDPHEIANVMGLAGVKLMHDEGLMQPVNIFTQMPSCAPSAPGLETTGYEICAEDVAEAMQWPGIIGLGEMMNFPGVVNGDPQMLAEMAATARAGKTIGGHYASPDLGSAFHAYAAGGPADDHEGTCEADAVMRVRQGMRSMMRLGSAWYDVETQITAITEKGLDPRNFILCTDDCHSGTLVQDGHMNRVVRHAIACGCDPLVALQMATINTATHFGLERELGSIAPGRRADVIFTSDLRELPIERVIARGKTVALAGRITTECPHIDWPAAARNTVHMGVKKSATEFAIPAPDGGVEVANVSVIGVVENQAPT
;
A
#
# COMPACT_ATOMS: atom_id res chain seq x y z
N ILE A 1 -24.54 -14.62 4.18
CA ILE A 1 -24.03 -15.03 2.87
C ILE A 1 -24.14 -16.56 2.82
N LEU A 2 -24.90 -17.09 1.89
CA LEU A 2 -25.17 -18.53 1.77
C LEU A 2 -24.73 -19.06 0.41
N GLY A 3 -24.15 -20.30 0.40
CA GLY A 3 -23.86 -21.08 -0.80
C GLY A 3 -22.56 -20.68 -1.52
N GLY A 4 -21.80 -19.76 -0.99
CA GLY A 4 -20.53 -19.33 -1.57
C GLY A 4 -19.38 -20.32 -1.39
N GLN A 5 -18.37 -20.18 -2.23
CA GLN A 5 -17.08 -20.86 -2.11
C GLN A 5 -16.13 -19.93 -1.37
N LEU A 6 -15.97 -20.13 -0.07
CA LEU A 6 -15.11 -19.30 0.79
C LEU A 6 -13.64 -19.60 0.51
N ALA A 7 -12.87 -18.60 0.12
CA ALA A 7 -11.40 -18.68 0.09
C ALA A 7 -10.86 -18.46 1.51
N ASN A 8 -10.48 -19.54 2.17
CA ASN A 8 -9.87 -19.49 3.50
C ASN A 8 -8.37 -19.25 3.38
N VAL A 9 -7.95 -18.01 3.64
CA VAL A 9 -6.55 -17.59 3.54
C VAL A 9 -5.67 -18.13 4.69
N HIS A 10 -6.25 -18.65 5.76
CA HIS A 10 -5.48 -19.28 6.85
C HIS A 10 -5.02 -20.69 6.48
N SER A 11 -5.94 -21.50 5.90
CA SER A 11 -5.66 -22.90 5.55
C SER A 11 -5.32 -23.12 4.07
N ARG A 12 -5.49 -22.10 3.24
CA ARG A 12 -5.37 -22.16 1.75
C ARG A 12 -6.33 -23.19 1.15
N GLU A 13 -7.59 -23.14 1.56
CA GLU A 13 -8.65 -24.02 1.08
C GLU A 13 -9.80 -23.22 0.50
N ILE A 14 -10.51 -23.83 -0.43
CA ILE A 14 -11.83 -23.37 -0.89
C ILE A 14 -12.89 -24.21 -0.17
N LEU A 15 -13.66 -23.56 0.69
CA LEU A 15 -14.65 -24.22 1.56
C LEU A 15 -16.05 -23.78 1.16
N ARG A 16 -16.99 -24.73 1.12
CA ARG A 16 -18.43 -24.43 0.95
C ARG A 16 -19.02 -24.06 2.30
N TRP A 17 -18.67 -22.86 2.75
CA TRP A 17 -19.06 -22.34 4.06
C TRP A 17 -19.90 -21.10 3.92
N ASP A 18 -20.86 -20.98 4.81
CA ASP A 18 -21.71 -19.81 4.97
C ASP A 18 -21.08 -18.80 5.93
N VAL A 19 -21.53 -17.56 5.80
CA VAL A 19 -21.03 -16.46 6.63
C VAL A 19 -22.19 -15.65 7.19
N ALA A 20 -22.26 -15.47 8.50
CA ALA A 20 -23.14 -14.50 9.14
C ALA A 20 -22.35 -13.27 9.61
N ILE A 21 -22.94 -12.09 9.37
CA ILE A 21 -22.34 -10.79 9.74
C ILE A 21 -23.31 -10.09 10.70
N SER A 22 -22.75 -9.56 11.79
CA SER A 22 -23.49 -8.75 12.77
C SER A 22 -22.59 -7.63 13.28
N ALA A 23 -23.15 -6.43 13.43
CA ALA A 23 -22.43 -5.24 13.92
C ALA A 23 -21.09 -4.97 13.19
N GLY A 24 -21.06 -5.22 11.86
CA GLY A 24 -19.87 -4.99 11.04
C GLY A 24 -18.76 -6.02 11.17
N ARG A 25 -19.01 -7.14 11.86
CA ARG A 25 -18.04 -8.22 12.09
C ARG A 25 -18.60 -9.57 11.67
N PHE A 26 -17.72 -10.52 11.38
CA PHE A 26 -18.12 -11.91 11.16
C PHE A 26 -18.57 -12.52 12.49
N ALA A 27 -19.85 -12.87 12.58
CA ALA A 27 -20.44 -13.51 13.74
C ALA A 27 -20.32 -15.05 13.66
N TYR A 28 -20.41 -15.57 12.43
CA TYR A 28 -20.26 -17.00 12.16
C TYR A 28 -19.59 -17.21 10.79
N VAL A 29 -18.72 -18.19 10.72
CA VAL A 29 -18.09 -18.69 9.50
C VAL A 29 -18.03 -20.20 9.59
N GLY A 30 -18.77 -20.94 8.77
CA GLY A 30 -18.85 -22.39 8.88
C GLY A 30 -19.82 -22.99 7.86
N PRO A 31 -20.05 -24.33 7.92
CA PRO A 31 -20.77 -25.09 6.89
C PRO A 31 -22.25 -24.72 6.74
N ASP A 32 -22.89 -24.19 7.79
CA ASP A 32 -24.31 -23.86 7.76
C ASP A 32 -24.63 -22.71 8.70
N ALA A 33 -25.02 -21.56 8.14
CA ALA A 33 -25.47 -20.39 8.89
C ALA A 33 -27.00 -20.24 8.93
N SER A 34 -27.76 -21.25 8.55
CA SER A 34 -29.24 -21.16 8.46
C SER A 34 -29.87 -20.81 9.80
N TYR A 35 -29.31 -21.28 10.91
CA TYR A 35 -29.79 -20.99 12.26
C TYR A 35 -29.52 -19.54 12.71
N CYS A 36 -28.67 -18.81 11.99
CA CYS A 36 -28.44 -17.37 12.23
C CYS A 36 -29.51 -16.47 11.58
N ILE A 37 -30.44 -17.05 10.81
CA ILE A 37 -31.45 -16.30 10.06
C ILE A 37 -32.65 -16.00 10.95
N GLY A 38 -32.83 -14.71 11.28
CA GLY A 38 -34.02 -14.17 11.94
C GLY A 38 -34.91 -13.36 10.98
N PRO A 39 -36.03 -12.84 11.47
CA PRO A 39 -36.99 -12.09 10.63
C PRO A 39 -36.37 -10.88 9.92
N GLU A 40 -35.37 -10.25 10.53
CA GLU A 40 -34.70 -9.05 9.99
C GLU A 40 -33.40 -9.35 9.24
N THR A 41 -33.03 -10.63 9.11
CA THR A 41 -31.77 -11.01 8.48
C THR A 41 -31.84 -10.85 6.97
N LYS A 42 -30.98 -9.99 6.42
CA LYS A 42 -30.80 -9.88 4.97
C LYS A 42 -29.96 -11.05 4.46
N VAL A 43 -30.57 -11.94 3.68
CA VAL A 43 -29.89 -13.11 3.12
C VAL A 43 -29.35 -12.78 1.74
N LEU A 44 -28.03 -12.96 1.55
CA LEU A 44 -27.36 -12.90 0.25
C LEU A 44 -27.02 -14.33 -0.19
N ARG A 45 -27.53 -14.76 -1.35
CA ARG A 45 -27.16 -16.04 -1.96
C ARG A 45 -26.16 -15.81 -3.07
N TRP A 46 -25.10 -16.62 -3.05
CA TRP A 46 -24.00 -16.50 -4.00
C TRP A 46 -23.47 -17.89 -4.35
N SER A 47 -23.13 -18.13 -5.61
CA SER A 47 -22.59 -19.43 -6.06
C SER A 47 -21.12 -19.38 -6.46
N GLY A 48 -20.54 -18.17 -6.57
CA GLY A 48 -19.12 -17.96 -6.85
C GLY A 48 -18.26 -17.93 -5.57
N TYR A 49 -17.11 -17.33 -5.68
CA TYR A 49 -16.16 -17.21 -4.57
C TYR A 49 -16.49 -16.03 -3.65
N VAL A 50 -16.21 -16.24 -2.38
CA VAL A 50 -16.29 -15.24 -1.31
C VAL A 50 -14.88 -15.12 -0.73
N ILE A 51 -14.26 -13.96 -0.93
CA ILE A 51 -12.87 -13.73 -0.53
C ILE A 51 -12.78 -12.57 0.45
N PRO A 52 -11.71 -12.46 1.26
CA PRO A 52 -11.48 -11.28 2.10
C PRO A 52 -11.33 -10.02 1.26
N GLY A 53 -11.66 -8.86 1.85
CA GLY A 53 -11.34 -7.57 1.25
C GLY A 53 -9.83 -7.41 1.06
N LEU A 54 -9.41 -6.87 -0.09
CA LEU A 54 -8.00 -6.71 -0.42
C LEU A 54 -7.37 -5.58 0.38
N CYS A 55 -6.11 -5.80 0.75
CA CYS A 55 -5.25 -4.88 1.48
C CYS A 55 -4.10 -4.43 0.58
N ASP A 56 -3.87 -3.13 0.48
CA ASP A 56 -2.67 -2.56 -0.11
C ASP A 56 -1.63 -2.32 0.98
N GLY A 57 -0.48 -2.96 0.88
CA GLY A 57 0.55 -2.95 1.93
C GLY A 57 1.34 -1.65 2.04
N HIS A 58 1.44 -0.88 0.95
CA HIS A 58 2.15 0.38 0.87
C HIS A 58 1.71 1.16 -0.36
N MET A 59 1.36 2.44 -0.19
CA MET A 59 0.94 3.28 -1.31
C MET A 59 0.89 4.77 -0.94
N HIS A 60 0.91 5.62 -2.00
CA HIS A 60 0.80 7.07 -1.91
C HIS A 60 -0.48 7.53 -2.61
N VAL A 61 -1.37 8.17 -1.84
CA VAL A 61 -2.62 8.74 -2.40
C VAL A 61 -2.29 9.87 -3.37
N GLU A 62 -1.29 10.65 -3.05
CA GLU A 62 -0.87 11.86 -3.77
C GLU A 62 -0.37 11.58 -5.17
N SER A 63 0.28 10.45 -5.42
CA SER A 63 0.74 10.01 -6.76
C SER A 63 -0.41 9.92 -7.76
N SER A 64 -1.63 9.66 -7.29
CA SER A 64 -2.84 9.68 -8.10
C SER A 64 -3.41 11.08 -8.35
N MET A 65 -2.88 12.11 -7.69
CA MET A 65 -3.39 13.49 -7.65
C MET A 65 -4.82 13.58 -7.07
N LEU A 66 -5.16 12.68 -6.15
CA LEU A 66 -6.46 12.60 -5.49
C LEU A 66 -6.32 12.88 -3.99
N THR A 67 -7.45 13.13 -3.33
CA THR A 67 -7.56 13.10 -1.87
C THR A 67 -7.95 11.70 -1.41
N PRO A 68 -7.81 11.35 -0.11
CA PRO A 68 -8.21 10.03 0.41
C PRO A 68 -9.67 9.67 0.10
N ALA A 69 -10.58 10.63 0.07
CA ALA A 69 -11.99 10.41 -0.27
C ALA A 69 -12.17 10.01 -1.73
N GLU A 70 -11.54 10.74 -2.67
CA GLU A 70 -11.62 10.41 -4.09
C GLU A 70 -10.83 9.15 -4.43
N PHE A 71 -9.71 8.91 -3.76
CA PHE A 71 -8.97 7.66 -3.89
C PHE A 71 -9.82 6.47 -3.44
N ALA A 72 -10.44 6.54 -2.25
CA ALA A 72 -11.36 5.51 -1.76
C ALA A 72 -12.50 5.25 -2.77
N ARG A 73 -13.08 6.32 -3.33
CA ARG A 73 -14.12 6.23 -4.37
C ARG A 73 -13.65 5.44 -5.60
N ALA A 74 -12.40 5.63 -6.01
CA ALA A 74 -11.83 4.96 -7.17
C ALA A 74 -11.55 3.48 -6.90
N VAL A 75 -11.02 3.11 -5.72
CA VAL A 75 -10.50 1.76 -5.48
C VAL A 75 -11.51 0.78 -4.86
N ILE A 76 -12.55 1.28 -4.17
CA ILE A 76 -13.59 0.43 -3.57
C ILE A 76 -14.26 -0.49 -4.60
N PRO A 77 -14.64 -0.04 -5.82
CA PRO A 77 -15.19 -0.92 -6.84
C PRO A 77 -14.27 -2.05 -7.28
N HIS A 78 -12.98 -1.90 -7.05
CA HIS A 78 -11.93 -2.89 -7.35
C HIS A 78 -11.60 -3.84 -6.18
N GLY A 79 -12.37 -3.76 -5.08
CA GLY A 79 -12.26 -4.69 -3.96
C GLY A 79 -11.22 -4.31 -2.91
N THR A 80 -10.54 -3.18 -3.04
CA THR A 80 -9.63 -2.70 -1.98
C THR A 80 -10.45 -2.14 -0.83
N THR A 81 -10.30 -2.75 0.34
CA THR A 81 -11.02 -2.36 1.57
C THR A 81 -10.09 -1.89 2.68
N THR A 82 -8.79 -2.06 2.48
CA THR A 82 -7.77 -1.61 3.44
C THR A 82 -6.55 -1.08 2.69
N MET A 83 -6.04 0.07 3.12
CA MET A 83 -4.86 0.73 2.55
C MET A 83 -3.95 1.20 3.68
N PHE A 84 -2.64 1.07 3.46
CA PHE A 84 -1.57 1.56 4.34
C PHE A 84 -0.85 2.68 3.58
N THR A 85 -1.25 3.93 3.86
CA THR A 85 -0.80 5.10 3.11
C THR A 85 0.39 5.77 3.76
N ASP A 86 1.33 6.25 2.97
CA ASP A 86 2.45 7.09 3.39
C ASP A 86 2.34 8.46 2.69
N PRO A 87 1.81 9.51 3.35
CA PRO A 87 1.58 10.80 2.74
C PRO A 87 2.82 11.71 2.79
N HIS A 88 3.96 11.27 2.26
CA HIS A 88 5.20 12.03 2.32
C HIS A 88 5.23 13.21 1.33
N GLU A 89 4.48 13.17 0.24
CA GLU A 89 4.42 14.29 -0.71
C GLU A 89 3.76 15.50 -0.08
N ILE A 90 2.61 15.32 0.61
CA ILE A 90 1.99 16.43 1.33
C ILE A 90 2.84 16.86 2.53
N ALA A 91 3.59 15.93 3.14
CA ALA A 91 4.53 16.25 4.19
C ALA A 91 5.64 17.19 3.71
N ASN A 92 6.16 16.99 2.49
CA ASN A 92 7.12 17.91 1.87
C ASN A 92 6.56 19.31 1.64
N VAL A 93 5.25 19.46 1.49
CA VAL A 93 4.60 20.75 1.21
C VAL A 93 4.12 21.44 2.49
N MET A 94 3.54 20.69 3.43
CA MET A 94 2.81 21.22 4.58
C MET A 94 3.24 20.60 5.93
N GLY A 95 4.25 19.72 5.93
CA GLY A 95 4.72 19.04 7.13
C GLY A 95 3.65 18.23 7.83
N LEU A 96 3.74 18.17 9.14
CA LEU A 96 2.81 17.43 10.00
C LEU A 96 1.34 17.85 9.80
N ALA A 97 1.07 19.11 9.48
CA ALA A 97 -0.29 19.58 9.20
C ALA A 97 -0.87 18.96 7.93
N GLY A 98 -0.07 18.76 6.88
CA GLY A 98 -0.47 18.08 5.66
C GLY A 98 -0.77 16.60 5.91
N VAL A 99 0.10 15.92 6.63
CA VAL A 99 -0.10 14.52 7.07
C VAL A 99 -1.43 14.39 7.83
N LYS A 100 -1.70 15.34 8.74
CA LYS A 100 -2.93 15.35 9.54
C LYS A 100 -4.20 15.47 8.69
N LEU A 101 -4.18 16.28 7.63
CA LEU A 101 -5.31 16.42 6.70
C LEU A 101 -5.60 15.11 5.97
N MET A 102 -4.58 14.46 5.42
CA MET A 102 -4.72 13.18 4.73
C MET A 102 -5.22 12.09 5.69
N HIS A 103 -4.65 12.06 6.88
CA HIS A 103 -5.02 11.12 7.93
C HIS A 103 -6.48 11.27 8.36
N ASP A 104 -6.93 12.51 8.68
CA ASP A 104 -8.29 12.78 9.15
C ASP A 104 -9.34 12.44 8.09
N GLU A 105 -9.10 12.81 6.83
CA GLU A 105 -10.01 12.43 5.73
C GLU A 105 -10.01 10.91 5.53
N GLY A 106 -8.85 10.24 5.65
CA GLY A 106 -8.74 8.78 5.57
C GLY A 106 -9.58 8.06 6.63
N LEU A 107 -9.58 8.54 7.87
CA LEU A 107 -10.35 7.95 8.96
C LEU A 107 -11.87 8.01 8.75
N MET A 108 -12.37 8.96 7.96
CA MET A 108 -13.80 9.12 7.67
C MET A 108 -14.32 8.14 6.61
N GLN A 109 -13.43 7.47 5.88
CA GLN A 109 -13.84 6.66 4.73
C GLN A 109 -14.59 5.39 5.12
N PRO A 110 -15.48 4.88 4.23
CA PRO A 110 -16.24 3.65 4.48
C PRO A 110 -15.37 2.38 4.48
N VAL A 111 -14.11 2.48 4.09
CA VAL A 111 -13.06 1.45 4.10
C VAL A 111 -11.98 1.80 5.12
N ASN A 112 -11.01 0.90 5.32
CA ASN A 112 -9.94 1.13 6.28
C ASN A 112 -8.77 1.85 5.58
N ILE A 113 -8.45 3.07 5.99
CA ILE A 113 -7.25 3.79 5.58
C ILE A 113 -6.42 4.02 6.85
N PHE A 114 -5.28 3.37 6.92
CA PHE A 114 -4.28 3.55 7.96
C PHE A 114 -3.15 4.38 7.42
N THR A 115 -2.64 5.30 8.23
CA THR A 115 -1.55 6.17 7.82
C THR A 115 -0.26 5.72 8.49
N GLN A 116 0.80 5.60 7.71
CA GLN A 116 2.18 5.58 8.18
C GLN A 116 2.67 7.02 8.26
N MET A 117 3.33 7.39 9.35
CA MET A 117 3.91 8.73 9.47
C MET A 117 5.14 8.82 8.58
N PRO A 118 5.19 9.75 7.61
CA PRO A 118 6.39 9.92 6.78
C PRO A 118 7.66 10.09 7.60
N SER A 119 8.73 9.42 7.20
CA SER A 119 10.05 9.55 7.80
C SER A 119 10.93 10.57 7.10
N CYS A 120 10.65 10.81 5.83
CA CYS A 120 11.59 11.47 4.93
C CYS A 120 10.94 12.66 4.22
N ALA A 121 10.95 13.78 4.90
CA ALA A 121 10.73 15.10 4.32
C ALA A 121 11.82 16.04 4.86
N PRO A 122 12.90 16.27 4.10
CA PRO A 122 13.26 15.73 2.78
C PRO A 122 13.75 14.28 2.81
N SER A 123 13.56 13.55 1.70
CA SER A 123 14.10 12.19 1.54
C SER A 123 15.62 12.16 1.34
N ALA A 124 16.17 13.18 0.68
CA ALA A 124 17.59 13.36 0.42
C ALA A 124 18.05 14.76 0.90
N PRO A 125 18.37 14.93 2.19
CA PRO A 125 18.76 16.21 2.75
C PRO A 125 19.89 16.90 1.98
N GLY A 126 19.68 18.18 1.61
CA GLY A 126 20.64 18.99 0.85
C GLY A 126 20.63 18.73 -0.67
N LEU A 127 19.90 17.75 -1.18
CA LEU A 127 19.78 17.45 -2.61
C LEU A 127 18.41 17.81 -3.20
N GLU A 128 17.43 18.04 -2.36
CA GLU A 128 16.08 18.43 -2.80
C GLU A 128 15.61 19.70 -2.07
N THR A 129 14.62 20.37 -2.67
CA THR A 129 13.97 21.54 -2.07
C THR A 129 12.64 21.11 -1.49
N THR A 130 12.54 21.10 -0.17
CA THR A 130 11.31 20.81 0.55
C THR A 130 10.71 22.08 1.16
N GLY A 131 9.39 22.11 1.33
CA GLY A 131 8.70 23.20 2.04
C GLY A 131 8.65 23.00 3.57
N TYR A 132 8.98 21.80 4.04
CA TYR A 132 8.98 21.43 5.46
C TYR A 132 10.00 20.31 5.72
N GLU A 133 10.47 20.22 6.95
CA GLU A 133 11.31 19.11 7.42
C GLU A 133 10.58 18.38 8.54
N ILE A 134 10.38 17.08 8.39
CA ILE A 134 9.87 16.21 9.46
C ILE A 134 11.01 15.91 10.43
N CYS A 135 10.73 16.01 11.72
CA CYS A 135 11.67 15.69 12.77
C CYS A 135 11.16 14.58 13.70
N ALA A 136 12.03 14.09 14.57
CA ALA A 136 11.67 13.01 15.49
C ALA A 136 10.54 13.37 16.47
N GLU A 137 10.38 14.66 16.77
CA GLU A 137 9.28 15.18 17.59
C GLU A 137 7.95 15.09 16.85
N ASP A 138 7.90 15.43 15.54
CA ASP A 138 6.73 15.27 14.69
C ASP A 138 6.30 13.80 14.62
N VAL A 139 7.27 12.90 14.44
CA VAL A 139 7.03 11.45 14.44
C VAL A 139 6.47 11.00 15.79
N ALA A 140 7.07 11.43 16.90
CA ALA A 140 6.63 11.07 18.24
C ALA A 140 5.21 11.58 18.55
N GLU A 141 4.84 12.76 18.06
CA GLU A 141 3.48 13.30 18.16
C GLU A 141 2.50 12.45 17.35
N ALA A 142 2.78 12.23 16.06
CA ALA A 142 1.92 11.46 15.17
C ALA A 142 1.71 10.02 15.63
N MET A 143 2.72 9.40 16.27
CA MET A 143 2.58 8.05 16.83
C MET A 143 1.48 7.94 17.91
N GLN A 144 1.01 9.06 18.47
CA GLN A 144 -0.10 9.07 19.43
C GLN A 144 -1.48 9.16 18.75
N TRP A 145 -1.54 9.47 17.45
CA TRP A 145 -2.83 9.60 16.76
C TRP A 145 -3.48 8.24 16.51
N PRO A 146 -4.80 8.09 16.74
CA PRO A 146 -5.52 6.87 16.40
C PRO A 146 -5.45 6.62 14.90
N GLY A 147 -5.05 5.42 14.47
CA GLY A 147 -4.97 5.08 13.04
C GLY A 147 -3.60 5.31 12.39
N ILE A 148 -2.65 5.94 13.06
CA ILE A 148 -1.24 5.86 12.68
C ILE A 148 -0.74 4.45 13.01
N ILE A 149 -0.26 3.73 12.00
CA ILE A 149 0.09 2.31 12.12
C ILE A 149 1.60 2.06 12.21
N GLY A 150 2.41 3.00 11.75
CA GLY A 150 3.86 2.87 11.72
C GLY A 150 4.54 4.14 11.25
N LEU A 151 5.86 4.07 11.13
CA LEU A 151 6.67 5.00 10.36
C LEU A 151 6.60 4.60 8.89
N GLY A 152 6.48 5.57 8.02
CA GLY A 152 6.53 5.39 6.58
C GLY A 152 7.90 4.93 6.10
N GLU A 153 8.03 4.83 4.81
CA GLU A 153 9.24 4.35 4.17
C GLU A 153 10.49 5.16 4.55
N MET A 154 11.51 4.48 5.07
CA MET A 154 12.78 5.09 5.46
C MET A 154 13.69 5.28 4.23
N MET A 155 13.39 6.29 3.40
CA MET A 155 14.11 6.59 2.16
C MET A 155 15.56 7.04 2.39
N ASN A 156 15.83 7.73 3.48
CA ASN A 156 17.21 8.11 3.82
C ASN A 156 18.00 6.91 4.38
N PHE A 157 18.04 5.82 3.60
CA PHE A 157 18.83 4.64 3.97
C PHE A 157 20.33 4.96 4.14
N PRO A 158 20.96 5.90 3.39
CA PRO A 158 22.34 6.28 3.67
C PRO A 158 22.51 6.88 5.08
N GLY A 159 21.53 7.66 5.54
CA GLY A 159 21.53 8.20 6.90
C GLY A 159 21.48 7.09 7.95
N VAL A 160 20.59 6.09 7.76
CA VAL A 160 20.51 4.93 8.67
C VAL A 160 21.84 4.17 8.70
N VAL A 161 22.41 3.87 7.52
CA VAL A 161 23.68 3.14 7.40
C VAL A 161 24.84 3.87 8.08
N ASN A 162 24.86 5.20 7.99
CA ASN A 162 25.90 6.04 8.58
C ASN A 162 25.59 6.50 10.02
N GLY A 163 24.49 6.07 10.59
CA GLY A 163 24.11 6.38 11.98
C GLY A 163 23.67 7.82 12.19
N ASP A 164 22.95 8.41 11.22
CA ASP A 164 22.37 9.75 11.33
C ASP A 164 21.48 9.84 12.58
N PRO A 165 21.74 10.81 13.48
CA PRO A 165 21.00 10.92 14.74
C PRO A 165 19.50 11.16 14.57
N GLN A 166 19.07 11.89 13.52
CA GLN A 166 17.66 12.17 13.25
C GLN A 166 16.93 10.89 12.81
N MET A 167 17.49 10.18 11.83
CA MET A 167 16.92 8.91 11.36
C MET A 167 16.80 7.89 12.49
N LEU A 168 17.82 7.76 13.30
CA LEU A 168 17.80 6.88 14.47
C LEU A 168 16.79 7.32 15.53
N ALA A 169 16.58 8.63 15.72
CA ALA A 169 15.61 9.17 16.68
C ALA A 169 14.15 8.90 16.22
N GLU A 170 13.86 9.06 14.92
CA GLU A 170 12.54 8.77 14.33
C GLU A 170 12.18 7.28 14.46
N MET A 171 13.11 6.40 14.07
CA MET A 171 12.94 4.96 14.22
C MET A 171 12.77 4.56 15.69
N ALA A 172 13.56 5.17 16.61
CA ALA A 172 13.42 4.92 18.04
C ALA A 172 12.10 5.42 18.62
N ALA A 173 11.56 6.55 18.14
CA ALA A 173 10.23 7.04 18.52
C ALA A 173 9.15 6.05 18.12
N THR A 174 9.21 5.54 16.91
CA THR A 174 8.29 4.52 16.38
C THR A 174 8.37 3.21 17.15
N ALA A 175 9.59 2.72 17.39
CA ALA A 175 9.81 1.48 18.15
C ALA A 175 9.28 1.57 19.59
N ARG A 176 9.46 2.73 20.26
CA ARG A 176 8.89 2.98 21.60
C ARG A 176 7.35 2.96 21.59
N ALA A 177 6.73 3.35 20.48
CA ALA A 177 5.28 3.25 20.30
C ALA A 177 4.81 1.81 19.98
N GLY A 178 5.73 0.86 19.79
CA GLY A 178 5.42 -0.53 19.44
C GLY A 178 4.86 -0.68 18.03
N LYS A 179 5.22 0.22 17.11
CA LYS A 179 4.70 0.27 15.74
C LYS A 179 5.77 -0.12 14.72
N THR A 180 5.33 -0.43 13.51
CA THR A 180 6.17 -0.89 12.39
C THR A 180 7.01 0.25 11.83
N ILE A 181 8.24 -0.04 11.42
CA ILE A 181 9.11 0.87 10.69
C ILE A 181 9.14 0.38 9.24
N GLY A 182 8.65 1.19 8.31
CA GLY A 182 8.67 0.92 6.88
C GLY A 182 10.06 1.11 6.28
N GLY A 183 10.38 0.32 5.27
CA GLY A 183 11.67 0.34 4.60
C GLY A 183 11.61 0.77 3.15
N HIS A 184 12.72 1.39 2.68
CA HIS A 184 12.95 1.84 1.32
C HIS A 184 14.45 1.77 0.99
N TYR A 185 14.96 0.58 0.77
CA TYR A 185 16.37 0.40 0.43
C TYR A 185 16.55 0.30 -1.08
N ALA A 186 16.71 1.45 -1.72
CA ALA A 186 16.77 1.61 -3.18
C ALA A 186 18.18 1.38 -3.77
N SER A 187 19.04 0.62 -3.09
CA SER A 187 20.39 0.29 -3.59
C SER A 187 20.47 -1.16 -4.04
N PRO A 188 21.12 -1.46 -5.18
CA PRO A 188 21.38 -2.82 -5.60
C PRO A 188 22.46 -3.54 -4.76
N ASP A 189 23.19 -2.80 -3.90
CA ASP A 189 24.19 -3.40 -3.01
C ASP A 189 23.53 -4.07 -1.81
N LEU A 190 23.51 -5.40 -1.83
CA LEU A 190 22.98 -6.24 -0.75
C LEU A 190 24.06 -6.67 0.26
N GLY A 191 25.19 -5.97 0.26
CA GLY A 191 26.32 -6.21 1.18
C GLY A 191 26.16 -5.55 2.55
N SER A 192 27.25 -5.04 3.08
CA SER A 192 27.30 -4.51 4.45
C SER A 192 26.35 -3.34 4.69
N ALA A 193 26.12 -2.48 3.69
CA ALA A 193 25.18 -1.36 3.78
C ALA A 193 23.73 -1.86 3.97
N PHE A 194 23.31 -2.86 3.20
CA PHE A 194 21.98 -3.47 3.37
C PHE A 194 21.81 -4.11 4.76
N HIS A 195 22.84 -4.83 5.23
CA HIS A 195 22.81 -5.43 6.57
C HIS A 195 22.73 -4.38 7.69
N ALA A 196 23.45 -3.26 7.54
CA ALA A 196 23.38 -2.14 8.48
C ALA A 196 21.99 -1.49 8.49
N TYR A 197 21.38 -1.31 7.31
CA TYR A 197 20.02 -0.81 7.17
C TYR A 197 18.99 -1.75 7.84
N ALA A 198 19.04 -3.04 7.54
CA ALA A 198 18.17 -4.03 8.16
C ALA A 198 18.32 -4.09 9.69
N ALA A 199 19.56 -3.95 10.20
CA ALA A 199 19.85 -3.87 11.62
C ALA A 199 19.32 -2.59 12.29
N GLY A 200 19.09 -1.52 11.53
CA GLY A 200 18.49 -0.27 11.98
C GLY A 200 17.04 -0.40 12.41
N GLY A 201 16.31 -1.42 11.88
CA GLY A 201 14.96 -1.75 12.32
C GLY A 201 13.83 -1.73 11.30
N PRO A 202 14.04 -1.36 10.00
CA PRO A 202 12.98 -1.51 9.00
C PRO A 202 12.48 -2.96 8.95
N ALA A 203 11.16 -3.11 9.03
CA ALA A 203 10.50 -4.41 9.12
C ALA A 203 10.07 -4.98 7.76
N ASP A 204 10.07 -4.14 6.76
CA ASP A 204 9.71 -4.42 5.38
C ASP A 204 10.58 -3.64 4.39
N ASP A 205 10.38 -3.88 3.12
CA ASP A 205 10.96 -3.08 2.04
C ASP A 205 10.26 -3.41 0.72
N HIS A 206 9.94 -2.36 -0.06
CA HIS A 206 9.26 -2.47 -1.35
C HIS A 206 10.17 -2.12 -2.55
N GLU A 207 11.41 -1.67 -2.32
CA GLU A 207 12.35 -1.23 -3.35
C GLU A 207 13.12 -2.35 -4.06
N GLY A 208 12.79 -3.61 -3.78
CA GLY A 208 13.33 -4.74 -4.52
C GLY A 208 12.85 -4.74 -5.98
N THR A 209 13.75 -4.98 -6.93
CA THR A 209 13.46 -5.00 -8.37
C THR A 209 13.70 -6.36 -9.01
N CYS A 210 14.29 -7.30 -8.28
CA CYS A 210 14.60 -8.63 -8.77
C CYS A 210 14.43 -9.71 -7.69
N GLU A 211 14.51 -10.98 -8.11
CA GLU A 211 14.40 -12.12 -7.19
C GLU A 211 15.41 -12.08 -6.06
N ALA A 212 16.66 -11.71 -6.36
CA ALA A 212 17.73 -11.66 -5.35
C ALA A 212 17.42 -10.66 -4.24
N ASP A 213 16.82 -9.52 -4.59
CA ASP A 213 16.40 -8.50 -3.64
C ASP A 213 15.31 -9.05 -2.70
N ALA A 214 14.29 -9.68 -3.26
CA ALA A 214 13.20 -10.28 -2.50
C ALA A 214 13.70 -11.38 -1.55
N VAL A 215 14.57 -12.25 -2.04
CA VAL A 215 15.19 -13.33 -1.26
C VAL A 215 16.02 -12.77 -0.10
N MET A 216 16.82 -11.73 -0.36
CA MET A 216 17.71 -11.18 0.68
C MET A 216 16.92 -10.49 1.78
N ARG A 217 15.87 -9.71 1.45
CA ARG A 217 14.99 -9.09 2.44
C ARG A 217 14.38 -10.12 3.38
N VAL A 218 13.81 -11.19 2.84
CA VAL A 218 13.23 -12.26 3.64
C VAL A 218 14.28 -12.99 4.49
N ARG A 219 15.47 -13.23 3.98
CA ARG A 219 16.58 -13.84 4.73
C ARG A 219 17.06 -12.99 5.91
N GLN A 220 16.92 -11.67 5.81
CA GLN A 220 17.24 -10.75 6.91
C GLN A 220 16.06 -10.51 7.87
N GLY A 221 14.94 -11.23 7.68
CA GLY A 221 13.76 -11.11 8.55
C GLY A 221 12.80 -9.98 8.20
N MET A 222 13.06 -9.27 7.11
CA MET A 222 12.15 -8.24 6.59
C MET A 222 11.02 -8.88 5.77
N ARG A 223 9.89 -8.18 5.64
CA ARG A 223 8.90 -8.51 4.63
C ARG A 223 9.34 -7.95 3.28
N SER A 224 9.25 -8.76 2.22
CA SER A 224 9.41 -8.25 0.87
C SER A 224 8.04 -7.84 0.34
N MET A 225 7.84 -6.55 0.08
CA MET A 225 6.65 -6.03 -0.56
C MET A 225 6.90 -5.92 -2.06
N MET A 226 6.09 -6.60 -2.87
CA MET A 226 6.22 -6.65 -4.32
C MET A 226 5.28 -5.64 -4.94
N ARG A 227 5.82 -4.69 -5.72
CA ARG A 227 5.07 -3.59 -6.31
C ARG A 227 4.47 -3.93 -7.67
N LEU A 228 3.25 -3.44 -7.89
CA LEU A 228 2.69 -3.23 -9.21
C LEU A 228 1.91 -1.92 -9.24
N GLY A 229 2.62 -0.82 -9.35
CA GLY A 229 2.09 0.53 -9.53
C GLY A 229 1.84 0.87 -11.00
N SER A 230 1.84 2.17 -11.31
CA SER A 230 1.68 2.64 -12.70
C SER A 230 2.96 2.58 -13.52
N ALA A 231 4.13 2.61 -12.85
CA ALA A 231 5.45 2.60 -13.49
C ALA A 231 6.39 1.51 -12.93
N TRP A 232 6.01 0.82 -11.87
CA TRP A 232 6.82 -0.21 -11.21
C TRP A 232 6.17 -1.57 -11.40
N TYR A 233 6.84 -2.52 -12.09
CA TYR A 233 6.32 -3.85 -12.41
C TYR A 233 7.18 -4.94 -11.78
N ASP A 234 7.49 -4.78 -10.48
CA ASP A 234 8.46 -5.62 -9.78
C ASP A 234 7.90 -7.00 -9.36
N VAL A 235 6.57 -7.17 -9.34
CA VAL A 235 5.94 -8.47 -9.01
C VAL A 235 6.46 -9.57 -9.92
N GLU A 236 6.57 -9.33 -11.23
CA GLU A 236 6.95 -10.36 -12.20
C GLU A 236 8.32 -10.99 -11.89
N THR A 237 9.29 -10.17 -11.52
CA THR A 237 10.65 -10.64 -11.25
C THR A 237 10.79 -11.20 -9.83
N GLN A 238 10.12 -10.61 -8.86
CA GLN A 238 10.28 -11.01 -7.45
C GLN A 238 9.46 -12.24 -7.08
N ILE A 239 8.32 -12.48 -7.74
CA ILE A 239 7.43 -13.61 -7.43
C ILE A 239 8.12 -14.97 -7.61
N THR A 240 9.19 -15.02 -8.43
CA THR A 240 10.01 -16.20 -8.65
C THR A 240 10.67 -16.71 -7.35
N ALA A 241 10.87 -15.83 -6.37
CA ALA A 241 11.29 -16.23 -5.02
C ALA A 241 10.32 -17.23 -4.37
N ILE A 242 9.02 -17.13 -4.70
CA ILE A 242 7.98 -18.06 -4.22
C ILE A 242 7.79 -19.20 -5.21
N THR A 243 7.58 -18.89 -6.50
CA THR A 243 7.15 -19.87 -7.52
C THR A 243 8.26 -20.81 -7.97
N GLU A 244 9.51 -20.37 -7.94
CA GLU A 244 10.68 -21.16 -8.39
C GLU A 244 11.58 -21.58 -7.23
N LYS A 245 11.88 -20.65 -6.28
CA LYS A 245 12.74 -20.99 -5.13
C LYS A 245 11.99 -21.61 -3.97
N GLY A 246 10.65 -21.52 -3.93
CA GLY A 246 9.83 -22.13 -2.91
C GLY A 246 9.96 -21.47 -1.52
N LEU A 247 10.27 -20.17 -1.43
CA LEU A 247 10.28 -19.46 -0.16
C LEU A 247 8.86 -19.42 0.43
N ASP A 248 8.79 -19.35 1.76
CA ASP A 248 7.50 -19.27 2.47
C ASP A 248 6.75 -17.97 2.13
N PRO A 249 5.59 -18.06 1.46
CA PRO A 249 4.85 -16.91 0.98
C PRO A 249 4.35 -15.98 2.11
N ARG A 250 4.32 -16.43 3.36
CA ARG A 250 3.91 -15.60 4.51
C ARG A 250 4.83 -14.40 4.76
N ASN A 251 6.00 -14.39 4.16
CA ASN A 251 6.98 -13.31 4.28
C ASN A 251 6.87 -12.27 3.14
N PHE A 252 5.89 -12.42 2.27
CA PHE A 252 5.70 -11.54 1.12
C PHE A 252 4.36 -10.83 1.19
N ILE A 253 4.33 -9.61 0.68
CA ILE A 253 3.16 -8.73 0.62
C ILE A 253 3.05 -8.19 -0.81
N LEU A 254 1.83 -7.96 -1.28
CA LEU A 254 1.56 -7.22 -2.51
C LEU A 254 1.18 -5.79 -2.17
N CYS A 255 1.68 -4.84 -2.95
CA CYS A 255 1.35 -3.42 -2.82
C CYS A 255 1.33 -2.73 -4.19
N THR A 256 0.81 -1.51 -4.22
CA THR A 256 0.80 -0.71 -5.45
C THR A 256 1.93 0.30 -5.51
N ASP A 257 2.31 0.89 -4.40
CA ASP A 257 3.18 2.06 -4.36
C ASP A 257 2.53 3.22 -5.14
N ASP A 258 3.21 3.82 -6.11
CA ASP A 258 2.69 4.92 -6.93
C ASP A 258 1.67 4.46 -7.98
N CYS A 259 0.42 4.88 -7.82
CA CYS A 259 -0.65 4.63 -8.79
C CYS A 259 -1.25 5.91 -9.35
N HIS A 260 -1.13 6.09 -10.66
CA HIS A 260 -1.77 7.18 -11.38
C HIS A 260 -3.29 6.98 -11.49
N SER A 261 -4.08 8.05 -11.41
CA SER A 261 -5.54 8.00 -11.49
C SER A 261 -6.07 7.29 -12.76
N GLY A 262 -5.35 7.40 -13.89
CA GLY A 262 -5.68 6.67 -15.12
C GLY A 262 -5.63 5.16 -14.94
N THR A 263 -4.61 4.63 -14.29
CA THR A 263 -4.48 3.19 -13.96
C THR A 263 -5.62 2.73 -13.06
N LEU A 264 -5.96 3.52 -12.03
CA LEU A 264 -7.05 3.19 -11.10
C LEU A 264 -8.39 3.01 -11.81
N VAL A 265 -8.67 3.86 -12.82
CA VAL A 265 -9.94 3.83 -13.55
C VAL A 265 -9.97 2.75 -14.63
N GLN A 266 -8.85 2.55 -15.35
CA GLN A 266 -8.80 1.67 -16.51
C GLN A 266 -8.48 0.23 -16.15
N ASP A 267 -7.51 0.01 -15.25
CA ASP A 267 -6.94 -1.31 -14.98
C ASP A 267 -7.36 -1.89 -13.63
N GLY A 268 -7.69 -1.02 -12.67
CA GLY A 268 -8.03 -1.37 -11.31
C GLY A 268 -6.91 -1.06 -10.30
N HIS A 269 -7.02 -1.63 -9.13
CA HIS A 269 -6.11 -1.43 -8.00
C HIS A 269 -5.57 -2.77 -7.50
N MET A 270 -5.73 -3.14 -6.23
CA MET A 270 -5.22 -4.41 -5.70
C MET A 270 -5.73 -5.67 -6.42
N ASN A 271 -6.92 -5.63 -7.02
CA ASN A 271 -7.38 -6.72 -7.89
C ASN A 271 -6.47 -6.90 -9.13
N ARG A 272 -5.94 -5.80 -9.68
CA ARG A 272 -4.94 -5.84 -10.78
C ARG A 272 -3.64 -6.48 -10.30
N VAL A 273 -3.15 -6.10 -9.11
CA VAL A 273 -1.91 -6.65 -8.53
C VAL A 273 -2.03 -8.15 -8.30
N VAL A 274 -3.14 -8.60 -7.70
CA VAL A 274 -3.43 -10.03 -7.48
C VAL A 274 -3.51 -10.80 -8.80
N ARG A 275 -4.25 -10.29 -9.80
CA ARG A 275 -4.31 -10.91 -11.14
C ARG A 275 -2.94 -11.05 -11.76
N HIS A 276 -2.12 -10.00 -11.68
CA HIS A 276 -0.77 -10.01 -12.24
C HIS A 276 0.12 -11.06 -11.56
N ALA A 277 0.11 -11.14 -10.23
CA ALA A 277 0.84 -12.17 -9.50
C ALA A 277 0.42 -13.60 -9.93
N ILE A 278 -0.90 -13.82 -10.11
CA ILE A 278 -1.43 -15.10 -10.60
C ILE A 278 -1.01 -15.37 -12.05
N ALA A 279 -1.01 -14.38 -12.91
CA ALA A 279 -0.54 -14.50 -14.29
C ALA A 279 0.95 -14.85 -14.37
N CYS A 280 1.76 -14.37 -13.40
CA CYS A 280 3.18 -14.73 -13.24
C CYS A 280 3.38 -16.10 -12.55
N GLY A 281 2.34 -16.93 -12.42
CA GLY A 281 2.45 -18.31 -11.94
C GLY A 281 2.18 -18.52 -10.45
N CYS A 282 1.82 -17.47 -9.70
CA CYS A 282 1.46 -17.61 -8.30
C CYS A 282 0.13 -18.36 -8.12
N ASP A 283 0.06 -19.23 -7.11
CA ASP A 283 -1.21 -19.84 -6.70
C ASP A 283 -2.21 -18.76 -6.27
N PRO A 284 -3.49 -18.82 -6.73
CA PRO A 284 -4.48 -17.79 -6.39
C PRO A 284 -4.69 -17.57 -4.88
N LEU A 285 -4.65 -18.64 -4.07
CA LEU A 285 -4.82 -18.49 -2.62
C LEU A 285 -3.57 -17.88 -1.96
N VAL A 286 -2.39 -18.15 -2.51
CA VAL A 286 -1.15 -17.50 -2.07
C VAL A 286 -1.16 -16.01 -2.43
N ALA A 287 -1.56 -15.65 -3.65
CA ALA A 287 -1.69 -14.26 -4.04
C ALA A 287 -2.70 -13.50 -3.16
N LEU A 288 -3.85 -14.15 -2.84
CA LEU A 288 -4.81 -13.60 -1.88
C LEU A 288 -4.22 -13.47 -0.46
N GLN A 289 -3.42 -14.44 0.02
CA GLN A 289 -2.74 -14.30 1.31
C GLN A 289 -1.86 -13.04 1.35
N MET A 290 -1.05 -12.84 0.32
CA MET A 290 -0.14 -11.69 0.23
C MET A 290 -0.87 -10.35 0.17
N ALA A 291 -2.05 -10.30 -0.42
CA ALA A 291 -2.89 -9.10 -0.51
C ALA A 291 -3.94 -9.00 0.62
N THR A 292 -3.85 -9.80 1.67
CA THR A 292 -4.83 -9.79 2.78
C THR A 292 -4.19 -10.08 4.12
N ILE A 293 -4.13 -11.36 4.53
CA ILE A 293 -3.69 -11.75 5.88
C ILE A 293 -2.21 -11.45 6.14
N ASN A 294 -1.34 -11.55 5.13
CA ASN A 294 0.08 -11.25 5.32
C ASN A 294 0.29 -9.76 5.64
N THR A 295 -0.39 -8.89 4.89
CA THR A 295 -0.39 -7.45 5.14
C THR A 295 -0.95 -7.13 6.53
N ALA A 296 -2.10 -7.73 6.88
CA ALA A 296 -2.69 -7.55 8.20
C ALA A 296 -1.75 -8.01 9.34
N THR A 297 -1.08 -9.15 9.16
CA THR A 297 -0.13 -9.70 10.14
C THR A 297 1.09 -8.81 10.31
N HIS A 298 1.58 -8.23 9.22
CA HIS A 298 2.73 -7.33 9.24
C HIS A 298 2.48 -6.12 10.14
N PHE A 299 1.30 -5.54 10.05
CA PHE A 299 0.90 -4.38 10.85
C PHE A 299 0.21 -4.74 12.20
N GLY A 300 0.20 -6.01 12.59
CA GLY A 300 -0.41 -6.46 13.86
C GLY A 300 -1.94 -6.38 13.89
N LEU A 301 -2.58 -6.38 12.71
CA LEU A 301 -4.03 -6.24 12.55
C LEU A 301 -4.75 -7.55 12.17
N GLU A 302 -4.09 -8.70 12.20
CA GLU A 302 -4.64 -10.00 11.77
C GLU A 302 -5.84 -10.46 12.61
N ARG A 303 -6.04 -9.87 13.80
CA ARG A 303 -7.21 -10.10 14.63
C ARG A 303 -8.38 -9.19 14.29
N GLU A 304 -8.15 -8.13 13.51
CA GLU A 304 -9.15 -7.15 13.12
C GLU A 304 -9.60 -7.31 11.67
N LEU A 305 -8.68 -7.62 10.73
CA LEU A 305 -8.93 -7.65 9.30
C LEU A 305 -8.04 -8.68 8.56
N GLY A 306 -8.13 -8.71 7.22
CA GLY A 306 -7.30 -9.54 6.35
C GLY A 306 -7.78 -10.98 6.19
N SER A 307 -8.88 -11.38 6.81
CA SER A 307 -9.44 -12.73 6.65
C SER A 307 -10.93 -12.80 6.97
N ILE A 308 -11.63 -13.78 6.39
CA ILE A 308 -13.01 -14.09 6.76
C ILE A 308 -12.96 -15.10 7.90
N ALA A 309 -12.99 -14.59 9.13
CA ALA A 309 -12.96 -15.40 10.34
C ALA A 309 -13.77 -14.73 11.46
N PRO A 310 -14.36 -15.48 12.39
CA PRO A 310 -15.18 -14.91 13.46
C PRO A 310 -14.46 -13.80 14.24
N GLY A 311 -15.18 -12.72 14.52
CA GLY A 311 -14.70 -11.55 15.25
C GLY A 311 -13.98 -10.49 14.40
N ARG A 312 -13.52 -10.79 13.18
CA ARG A 312 -12.86 -9.82 12.28
C ARG A 312 -13.89 -8.89 11.66
N ARG A 313 -13.45 -7.72 11.20
CA ARG A 313 -14.25 -6.79 10.40
C ARG A 313 -14.77 -7.50 9.16
N ALA A 314 -16.03 -7.31 8.85
CA ALA A 314 -16.66 -7.97 7.72
C ALA A 314 -16.38 -7.23 6.42
N ASP A 315 -15.16 -7.41 5.92
CA ASP A 315 -14.68 -6.93 4.63
C ASP A 315 -14.63 -8.11 3.67
N VAL A 316 -15.52 -8.12 2.66
CA VAL A 316 -15.81 -9.29 1.79
C VAL A 316 -15.96 -8.85 0.36
N ILE A 317 -15.41 -9.64 -0.53
CA ILE A 317 -15.57 -9.51 -1.97
C ILE A 317 -16.28 -10.73 -2.53
N PHE A 318 -17.18 -10.50 -3.46
CA PHE A 318 -17.85 -11.51 -4.26
C PHE A 318 -17.25 -11.49 -5.66
N THR A 319 -16.77 -12.63 -6.11
CA THR A 319 -16.19 -12.81 -7.45
C THR A 319 -16.63 -14.16 -8.04
N SER A 320 -16.76 -14.21 -9.37
CA SER A 320 -17.07 -15.44 -10.09
C SER A 320 -15.84 -16.25 -10.46
N ASP A 321 -14.64 -15.63 -10.44
CA ASP A 321 -13.37 -16.27 -10.81
C ASP A 321 -12.23 -15.74 -9.93
N LEU A 322 -11.36 -16.64 -9.44
CA LEU A 322 -10.21 -16.26 -8.62
C LEU A 322 -8.99 -15.81 -9.42
N ARG A 323 -8.92 -16.12 -10.71
CA ARG A 323 -7.79 -15.74 -11.57
C ARG A 323 -8.00 -14.38 -12.19
N GLU A 324 -9.16 -14.20 -12.83
CA GLU A 324 -9.55 -12.94 -13.48
C GLU A 324 -10.05 -11.90 -12.47
N LEU A 325 -10.50 -12.34 -11.32
CA LEU A 325 -10.90 -11.54 -10.17
C LEU A 325 -11.89 -10.41 -10.53
N PRO A 326 -12.99 -10.70 -11.27
CA PRO A 326 -14.02 -9.70 -11.49
C PRO A 326 -14.71 -9.37 -10.18
N ILE A 327 -14.78 -8.08 -9.84
CA ILE A 327 -15.36 -7.63 -8.56
C ILE A 327 -16.84 -7.35 -8.75
N GLU A 328 -17.68 -8.23 -8.24
CA GLU A 328 -19.14 -8.15 -8.43
C GLU A 328 -19.83 -7.43 -7.27
N ARG A 329 -19.33 -7.61 -6.06
CA ARG A 329 -19.80 -6.89 -4.87
C ARG A 329 -18.66 -6.74 -3.86
N VAL A 330 -18.63 -5.57 -3.22
CA VAL A 330 -17.75 -5.30 -2.09
C VAL A 330 -18.59 -4.98 -0.87
N ILE A 331 -18.30 -5.66 0.21
CA ILE A 331 -18.82 -5.36 1.55
C ILE A 331 -17.64 -4.87 2.37
N ALA A 332 -17.77 -3.73 3.02
CA ALA A 332 -16.81 -3.22 3.99
C ALA A 332 -17.53 -2.95 5.32
N ARG A 333 -16.94 -3.42 6.40
CA ARG A 333 -17.50 -3.30 7.75
C ARG A 333 -18.99 -3.74 7.80
N GLY A 334 -19.32 -4.82 7.04
CA GLY A 334 -20.66 -5.41 6.99
C GLY A 334 -21.67 -4.67 6.10
N LYS A 335 -21.30 -3.60 5.43
CA LYS A 335 -22.17 -2.83 4.52
C LYS A 335 -21.74 -3.00 3.07
N THR A 336 -22.67 -3.17 2.13
CA THR A 336 -22.33 -3.12 0.72
C THR A 336 -21.87 -1.72 0.36
N VAL A 337 -20.65 -1.59 -0.13
CA VAL A 337 -20.01 -0.32 -0.53
C VAL A 337 -19.82 -0.21 -2.04
N ALA A 338 -19.80 -1.35 -2.76
CA ALA A 338 -19.83 -1.36 -4.22
C ALA A 338 -20.62 -2.56 -4.75
N LEU A 339 -21.21 -2.39 -5.93
CA LEU A 339 -21.98 -3.42 -6.65
C LEU A 339 -21.80 -3.24 -8.16
N ALA A 340 -21.46 -4.33 -8.85
CA ALA A 340 -21.27 -4.36 -10.31
C ALA A 340 -20.35 -3.22 -10.82
N GLY A 341 -19.18 -3.06 -10.19
CA GLY A 341 -18.18 -2.04 -10.55
C GLY A 341 -18.55 -0.60 -10.21
N ARG A 342 -19.61 -0.38 -9.41
CA ARG A 342 -20.08 0.96 -9.04
C ARG A 342 -20.12 1.11 -7.52
N ILE A 343 -19.62 2.23 -7.03
CA ILE A 343 -19.74 2.59 -5.62
C ILE A 343 -21.21 2.82 -5.23
N THR A 344 -21.58 2.38 -4.04
CA THR A 344 -22.97 2.47 -3.50
C THR A 344 -23.04 3.20 -2.16
N THR A 345 -21.93 3.81 -1.73
CA THR A 345 -21.81 4.54 -0.47
C THR A 345 -21.17 5.89 -0.72
N GLU A 346 -21.28 6.79 0.22
CA GLU A 346 -20.60 8.08 0.19
C GLU A 346 -19.15 7.94 0.69
N CYS A 347 -18.24 8.71 0.10
CA CYS A 347 -16.88 8.94 0.58
C CYS A 347 -16.81 10.40 1.04
N PRO A 348 -16.92 10.67 2.35
CA PRO A 348 -16.97 12.03 2.87
C PRO A 348 -15.62 12.74 2.73
N HIS A 349 -15.69 14.04 2.47
CA HIS A 349 -14.54 14.94 2.45
C HIS A 349 -14.44 15.75 3.74
N ILE A 350 -13.22 16.15 4.09
CA ILE A 350 -13.01 17.26 5.02
C ILE A 350 -13.09 18.60 4.28
N ASP A 351 -13.27 19.69 5.01
CA ASP A 351 -13.11 21.03 4.45
C ASP A 351 -11.61 21.38 4.42
N TRP A 352 -10.98 21.18 3.26
CA TRP A 352 -9.56 21.45 3.06
C TRP A 352 -9.29 22.95 3.27
N PRO A 353 -8.36 23.34 4.15
CA PRO A 353 -8.08 24.73 4.46
C PRO A 353 -7.49 25.48 3.27
N ALA A 354 -7.63 26.80 3.27
CA ALA A 354 -7.10 27.66 2.19
C ALA A 354 -5.59 27.49 1.98
N ALA A 355 -4.84 27.23 3.07
CA ALA A 355 -3.39 26.96 3.01
C ALA A 355 -3.02 25.68 2.24
N ALA A 356 -3.92 24.70 2.12
CA ALA A 356 -3.73 23.50 1.32
C ALA A 356 -4.10 23.69 -0.16
N ARG A 357 -4.54 24.88 -0.54
CA ARG A 357 -4.93 25.22 -1.91
C ARG A 357 -3.95 26.21 -2.49
N ASN A 358 -3.74 26.15 -3.81
CA ASN A 358 -2.82 27.06 -4.52
C ASN A 358 -1.40 27.03 -3.97
N THR A 359 -0.87 25.84 -3.66
CA THR A 359 0.48 25.64 -3.10
C THR A 359 1.57 25.67 -4.17
N VAL A 360 1.23 25.61 -5.47
CA VAL A 360 2.16 25.65 -6.58
C VAL A 360 2.26 27.09 -7.10
N HIS A 361 3.42 27.70 -6.94
CA HIS A 361 3.69 29.07 -7.36
C HIS A 361 4.73 29.09 -8.49
N MET A 362 4.27 29.14 -9.72
CA MET A 362 5.12 29.35 -10.91
C MET A 362 5.36 30.85 -11.08
N GLY A 363 6.51 31.35 -10.66
CA GLY A 363 6.82 32.78 -10.71
C GLY A 363 6.78 33.39 -12.11
N VAL A 364 7.18 32.65 -13.13
CA VAL A 364 7.15 33.05 -14.56
C VAL A 364 6.80 31.83 -15.40
N LYS A 365 6.06 32.09 -16.49
CA LYS A 365 5.80 31.07 -17.50
C LYS A 365 7.11 30.74 -18.22
N LYS A 366 7.55 29.52 -18.18
CA LYS A 366 8.79 29.05 -18.83
C LYS A 366 8.57 28.78 -20.32
N SER A 367 9.58 29.08 -21.11
CA SER A 367 9.65 28.74 -22.54
C SER A 367 10.58 27.53 -22.75
N ALA A 368 10.41 26.82 -23.86
CA ALA A 368 11.26 25.65 -24.15
C ALA A 368 12.76 26.02 -24.23
N THR A 369 13.11 27.24 -24.60
CA THR A 369 14.50 27.70 -24.69
C THR A 369 15.19 27.82 -23.31
N GLU A 370 14.44 27.98 -22.23
CA GLU A 370 15.01 28.06 -20.87
C GLU A 370 15.46 26.69 -20.34
N PHE A 371 15.07 25.60 -21.00
CA PHE A 371 15.53 24.25 -20.71
C PHE A 371 16.71 23.82 -21.59
N ALA A 372 17.20 24.70 -22.48
CA ALA A 372 18.37 24.43 -23.28
C ALA A 372 19.62 24.39 -22.41
N ILE A 373 20.41 23.36 -22.56
CA ILE A 373 21.76 23.27 -21.96
C ILE A 373 22.72 23.98 -22.94
N PRO A 374 23.34 25.12 -22.59
CA PRO A 374 24.27 25.79 -23.47
C PRO A 374 25.52 24.93 -23.69
N ALA A 375 26.00 24.90 -24.93
CA ALA A 375 27.28 24.24 -25.21
C ALA A 375 28.43 25.04 -24.53
N PRO A 376 29.50 24.35 -24.09
CA PRO A 376 30.67 25.03 -23.55
C PRO A 376 31.23 26.07 -24.57
N ASP A 377 31.72 27.19 -24.02
CA ASP A 377 32.40 28.18 -24.84
C ASP A 377 33.61 27.61 -25.56
N GLY A 378 33.79 27.90 -26.84
CA GLY A 378 34.96 27.48 -27.62
C GLY A 378 34.68 26.75 -28.93
N GLY A 379 33.43 26.75 -29.40
CA GLY A 379 33.07 26.23 -30.74
C GLY A 379 33.22 24.69 -30.84
N VAL A 380 32.89 23.97 -29.81
CA VAL A 380 32.87 22.48 -29.79
C VAL A 380 31.75 21.99 -30.70
N GLU A 381 32.09 21.14 -31.69
CA GLU A 381 31.10 20.48 -32.55
C GLU A 381 30.32 19.38 -31.81
N VAL A 382 30.87 18.83 -30.72
CA VAL A 382 30.28 17.76 -29.91
C VAL A 382 30.55 18.01 -28.42
N ALA A 383 29.52 17.91 -27.60
CA ALA A 383 29.64 17.97 -26.14
C ALA A 383 29.14 16.67 -25.52
N ASN A 384 29.86 16.16 -24.50
CA ASN A 384 29.39 15.03 -23.69
C ASN A 384 28.46 15.57 -22.59
N VAL A 385 27.30 14.97 -22.45
CA VAL A 385 26.33 15.30 -21.41
C VAL A 385 25.97 14.03 -20.62
N SER A 386 25.74 14.17 -19.33
CA SER A 386 25.14 13.10 -18.55
C SER A 386 23.65 13.03 -18.83
N VAL A 387 23.17 11.87 -19.19
CA VAL A 387 21.76 11.63 -19.50
C VAL A 387 21.23 10.56 -18.54
N ILE A 388 20.08 10.85 -17.93
CA ILE A 388 19.36 9.83 -17.16
C ILE A 388 18.63 8.94 -18.16
N GLY A 389 19.03 7.67 -18.20
CA GLY A 389 18.33 6.65 -18.98
C GLY A 389 17.08 6.20 -18.24
N VAL A 390 15.95 6.09 -18.92
CA VAL A 390 14.73 5.55 -18.35
C VAL A 390 14.55 4.11 -18.77
N VAL A 391 14.40 3.22 -17.81
CA VAL A 391 14.04 1.82 -18.05
C VAL A 391 12.53 1.70 -17.84
N GLU A 392 11.82 1.28 -18.89
CA GLU A 392 10.36 1.17 -18.83
C GLU A 392 9.92 0.16 -17.77
N ASN A 393 8.93 0.54 -16.96
CA ASN A 393 8.35 -0.25 -15.86
C ASN A 393 9.34 -0.63 -14.75
N GLN A 394 10.41 0.13 -14.58
CA GLN A 394 11.44 -0.10 -13.56
C GLN A 394 11.80 1.21 -12.84
N ALA A 395 12.14 1.10 -11.54
CA ALA A 395 12.67 2.23 -10.78
C ALA A 395 14.12 2.57 -11.15
N PRO A 396 15.03 1.63 -11.40
CA PRO A 396 16.41 1.92 -11.78
C PRO A 396 16.49 2.71 -13.09
N THR A 397 17.45 3.65 -13.14
CA THR A 397 17.75 4.47 -14.31
C THR A 397 19.21 4.32 -14.71
#